data_76595562bf3236a7a02b1716fd824ce9
#
_entry.id   76595562bf3236a7a02b1716fd824ce9
#
_cell.length_a   1.000
_cell.length_b   1.000
_cell.length_c   1.000
_cell.angle_alpha   90.00
_cell.angle_beta   90.00
_cell.angle_gamma   90.00
#
_symmetry.space_group_name_H-M   'P 1'
#
loop_
_entity.id
_entity.type
_entity.pdbx_description
1 polymer ?
#
loop_
_entity_poly.entity_id
_entity_poly.type
_entity_poly.pdbx_seq_one_letter_code
_entity_poly.pdbx_strand_id
1 'polypeptide(L)'
;MGSRQSENSVATIRQLVDSVARVDQLIQEVSALSSQQSLSVSEIGAAIHQMDDVTQQNAALVEQSAAAAESLRRQAEALQQAVAIFRTSAA
;
A
#
# COMPACT_ATOMS: atom_id res chain seq x y z
N MET A 1 65.90 -12.22 6.64
CA MET A 1 64.83 -11.78 7.52
C MET A 1 64.11 -10.53 6.99
N GLY A 2 64.79 -9.57 6.42
CA GLY A 2 64.15 -8.38 5.89
C GLY A 2 63.25 -8.63 4.72
N SER A 3 63.56 -9.59 3.82
CA SER A 3 62.73 -9.89 2.65
C SER A 3 61.41 -10.57 3.02
N ARG A 4 61.40 -11.41 4.08
CA ARG A 4 60.15 -12.05 4.53
C ARG A 4 59.18 -11.01 5.14
N GLN A 5 59.69 -10.07 5.91
CA GLN A 5 58.85 -9.01 6.47
C GLN A 5 58.31 -8.09 5.39
N SER A 6 59.08 -7.78 4.36
CA SER A 6 58.63 -7.01 3.23
C SER A 6 57.53 -7.76 2.43
N GLU A 7 57.74 -9.06 2.21
CA GLU A 7 56.76 -9.89 1.53
C GLU A 7 55.47 -9.99 2.30
N ASN A 8 55.53 -10.17 3.64
CA ASN A 8 54.38 -10.19 4.50
C ASN A 8 53.63 -8.85 4.53
N SER A 9 54.39 -7.74 4.53
CA SER A 9 53.78 -6.41 4.46
C SER A 9 53.06 -6.17 3.15
N VAL A 10 53.65 -6.60 2.03
CA VAL A 10 53.04 -6.49 0.72
C VAL A 10 51.79 -7.32 0.65
N ALA A 11 51.82 -8.56 1.17
CA ALA A 11 50.64 -9.42 1.20
C ALA A 11 49.54 -8.86 2.03
N THR A 12 49.84 -8.27 3.18
CA THR A 12 48.88 -7.59 4.05
C THR A 12 48.25 -6.41 3.36
N ILE A 13 49.04 -5.60 2.66
CA ILE A 13 48.55 -4.43 1.91
C ILE A 13 47.61 -4.89 0.81
N ARG A 14 47.93 -5.97 0.07
CA ARG A 14 47.06 -6.51 -0.94
C ARG A 14 45.72 -6.99 -0.37
N GLN A 15 45.76 -7.64 0.78
CA GLN A 15 44.54 -8.05 1.47
C GLN A 15 43.69 -6.84 1.89
N LEU A 16 44.33 -5.78 2.36
CA LEU A 16 43.63 -4.55 2.70
C LEU A 16 42.97 -3.90 1.48
N VAL A 17 43.70 -3.84 0.37
CA VAL A 17 43.18 -3.29 -0.89
C VAL A 17 41.98 -4.11 -1.37
N ASP A 18 42.07 -5.44 -1.32
CA ASP A 18 40.97 -6.32 -1.68
C ASP A 18 39.74 -6.09 -0.76
N SER A 19 40.00 -5.96 0.55
CA SER A 19 38.94 -5.72 1.52
C SER A 19 38.26 -4.38 1.29
N VAL A 20 39.02 -3.33 0.99
CA VAL A 20 38.48 -2.01 0.68
C VAL A 20 37.64 -2.06 -0.60
N ALA A 21 38.10 -2.78 -1.62
CA ALA A 21 37.36 -2.95 -2.86
C ALA A 21 36.02 -3.67 -2.61
N ARG A 22 36.01 -4.68 -1.75
CA ARG A 22 34.78 -5.40 -1.36
C ARG A 22 33.81 -4.47 -0.62
N VAL A 23 34.32 -3.68 0.30
CA VAL A 23 33.51 -2.73 1.04
C VAL A 23 32.90 -1.70 0.09
N ASP A 24 33.67 -1.20 -0.84
CA ASP A 24 33.18 -0.25 -1.85
C ASP A 24 32.05 -0.88 -2.68
N GLN A 25 32.22 -2.12 -3.10
CA GLN A 25 31.20 -2.85 -3.84
C GLN A 25 29.94 -3.05 -3.01
N LEU A 26 30.07 -3.37 -1.73
CA LEU A 26 28.93 -3.50 -0.82
C LEU A 26 28.19 -2.18 -0.64
N ILE A 27 28.94 -1.08 -0.53
CA ILE A 27 28.36 0.25 -0.42
C ILE A 27 27.53 0.58 -1.67
N GLN A 28 28.04 0.23 -2.84
CA GLN A 28 27.30 0.44 -4.10
C GLN A 28 26.03 -0.41 -4.16
N GLU A 29 26.11 -1.66 -3.71
CA GLU A 29 24.94 -2.55 -3.65
C GLU A 29 23.90 -2.04 -2.67
N VAL A 30 24.32 -1.60 -1.48
CA VAL A 30 23.42 -1.03 -0.47
C VAL A 30 22.77 0.25 -1.00
N SER A 31 23.54 1.09 -1.68
CA SER A 31 23.00 2.32 -2.28
C SER A 31 21.93 2.01 -3.33
N ALA A 32 22.17 1.02 -4.19
CA ALA A 32 21.20 0.59 -5.19
C ALA A 32 19.93 0.03 -4.53
N LEU A 33 20.08 -0.80 -3.48
CA LEU A 33 18.96 -1.35 -2.74
C LEU A 33 18.18 -0.25 -2.01
N SER A 34 18.86 0.75 -1.47
CA SER A 34 18.20 1.88 -0.81
C SER A 34 17.38 2.71 -1.79
N SER A 35 17.89 2.93 -3.00
CA SER A 35 17.13 3.61 -4.05
C SER A 35 15.89 2.83 -4.45
N GLN A 36 16.03 1.52 -4.61
CA GLN A 36 14.93 0.64 -4.95
C GLN A 36 13.89 0.60 -3.83
N GLN A 37 14.33 0.56 -2.59
CA GLN A 37 13.47 0.59 -1.43
C GLN A 37 12.69 1.90 -1.35
N SER A 38 13.33 3.03 -1.66
CA SER A 38 12.70 4.33 -1.69
C SER A 38 11.58 4.38 -2.73
N LEU A 39 11.81 3.80 -3.92
CA LEU A 39 10.78 3.67 -4.94
C LEU A 39 9.63 2.80 -4.47
N SER A 40 9.91 1.68 -3.80
CA SER A 40 8.88 0.78 -3.27
C SER A 40 8.03 1.47 -2.21
N VAL A 41 8.64 2.25 -1.32
CA VAL A 41 7.93 3.03 -0.30
C VAL A 41 7.01 4.06 -0.97
N SER A 42 7.49 4.71 -2.02
CA SER A 42 6.69 5.66 -2.79
C SER A 42 5.48 4.99 -3.44
N GLU A 43 5.67 3.79 -4.01
CA GLU A 43 4.58 3.00 -4.60
C GLU A 43 3.55 2.58 -3.53
N ILE A 44 4.02 2.19 -2.36
CA ILE A 44 3.15 1.86 -1.23
C ILE A 44 2.33 3.08 -0.81
N GLY A 45 2.96 4.25 -0.74
CA GLY A 45 2.27 5.50 -0.45
C GLY A 45 1.16 5.80 -1.45
N ALA A 46 1.44 5.62 -2.74
CA ALA A 46 0.44 5.80 -3.79
C ALA A 46 -0.72 4.80 -3.66
N ALA A 47 -0.41 3.55 -3.32
CA ALA A 47 -1.42 2.50 -3.11
C ALA A 47 -2.31 2.83 -1.90
N ILE A 48 -1.73 3.37 -0.83
CA ILE A 48 -2.48 3.78 0.36
C ILE A 48 -3.45 4.93 0.01
N HIS A 49 -3.00 5.91 -0.77
CA HIS A 49 -3.87 6.99 -1.25
C HIS A 49 -5.03 6.45 -2.07
N GLN A 50 -4.76 5.50 -2.94
CA GLN A 50 -5.79 4.86 -3.76
C GLN A 50 -6.80 4.10 -2.90
N MET A 51 -6.32 3.40 -1.86
CA MET A 51 -7.19 2.72 -0.91
C MET A 51 -8.07 3.70 -0.13
N ASP A 52 -7.52 4.84 0.23
CA ASP A 52 -8.28 5.89 0.91
C ASP A 52 -9.41 6.42 0.02
N ASP A 53 -9.12 6.67 -1.26
CA ASP A 53 -10.12 7.09 -2.24
C ASP A 53 -11.23 6.05 -2.38
N VAL A 54 -10.86 4.77 -2.48
CA VAL A 54 -11.83 3.67 -2.58
C VAL A 54 -12.68 3.60 -1.31
N THR A 55 -12.08 3.78 -0.15
CA THR A 55 -12.79 3.79 1.14
C THR A 55 -13.82 4.91 1.18
N GLN A 56 -13.45 6.12 0.71
CA GLN A 56 -14.38 7.24 0.64
C GLN A 56 -15.51 6.98 -0.34
N GLN A 57 -15.21 6.40 -1.48
CA GLN A 57 -16.24 6.01 -2.47
C GLN A 57 -17.19 4.97 -1.88
N ASN A 58 -16.65 3.98 -1.17
CA ASN A 58 -17.46 2.95 -0.51
C ASN A 58 -18.39 3.55 0.55
N ALA A 59 -17.89 4.51 1.33
CA ALA A 59 -18.72 5.22 2.31
C ALA A 59 -19.87 5.97 1.65
N ALA A 60 -19.60 6.63 0.53
CA ALA A 60 -20.64 7.31 -0.25
C ALA A 60 -21.66 6.33 -0.81
N LEU A 61 -21.22 5.17 -1.30
CA LEU A 61 -22.10 4.11 -1.80
C LEU A 61 -22.99 3.56 -0.68
N VAL A 62 -22.45 3.37 0.51
CA VAL A 62 -23.22 2.92 1.67
C VAL A 62 -24.32 3.93 2.01
N GLU A 63 -23.99 5.22 2.01
CA GLU A 63 -24.97 6.29 2.26
C GLU A 63 -26.07 6.31 1.20
N GLN A 64 -25.68 6.18 -0.06
CA GLN A 64 -26.66 6.11 -1.17
C GLN A 64 -27.55 4.87 -1.04
N SER A 65 -26.98 3.75 -0.66
CA SER A 65 -27.74 2.50 -0.48
C SER A 65 -28.71 2.62 0.67
N ALA A 66 -28.30 3.26 1.77
CA ALA A 66 -29.18 3.50 2.90
C ALA A 66 -30.34 4.43 2.52
N ALA A 67 -30.08 5.49 1.76
CA ALA A 67 -31.09 6.41 1.27
C ALA A 67 -32.08 5.70 0.33
N ALA A 68 -31.56 4.86 -0.56
CA ALA A 68 -32.40 4.08 -1.46
C ALA A 68 -33.30 3.09 -0.71
N ALA A 69 -32.75 2.41 0.32
CA ALA A 69 -33.50 1.50 1.15
C ALA A 69 -34.62 2.24 1.92
N GLU A 70 -34.34 3.41 2.44
CA GLU A 70 -35.34 4.24 3.11
C GLU A 70 -36.44 4.69 2.16
N SER A 71 -36.08 5.05 0.94
CA SER A 71 -37.04 5.41 -0.11
C SER A 71 -37.95 4.23 -0.44
N LEU A 72 -37.37 3.03 -0.58
CA LEU A 72 -38.15 1.81 -0.84
C LEU A 72 -39.09 1.49 0.30
N ARG A 73 -38.65 1.69 1.52
CA ARG A 73 -39.50 1.49 2.73
C ARG A 73 -40.72 2.42 2.71
N ARG A 74 -40.52 3.69 2.37
CA ARG A 74 -41.61 4.66 2.24
C ARG A 74 -42.59 4.28 1.14
N GLN A 75 -42.07 3.82 0.00
CA GLN A 75 -42.90 3.37 -1.09
C GLN A 75 -43.72 2.16 -0.72
N ALA A 76 -43.12 1.20 0.01
CA ALA A 76 -43.81 0.04 0.51
C ALA A 76 -44.94 0.41 1.48
N GLU A 77 -44.69 1.34 2.41
CA GLU A 77 -45.70 1.84 3.33
C GLU A 77 -46.87 2.52 2.58
N ALA A 78 -46.54 3.35 1.59
CA ALA A 78 -47.53 4.02 0.77
C ALA A 78 -48.38 2.99 0.02
N LEU A 79 -47.75 1.94 -0.49
CA LEU A 79 -48.46 0.86 -1.20
C LEU A 79 -49.38 0.12 -0.25
N GLN A 80 -48.93 -0.20 0.95
CA GLN A 80 -49.74 -0.85 1.98
C GLN A 80 -50.97 -0.01 2.35
N GLN A 81 -50.82 1.28 2.49
CA GLN A 81 -51.92 2.20 2.76
C GLN A 81 -52.90 2.23 1.61
N ALA A 82 -52.42 2.26 0.37
CA ALA A 82 -53.28 2.23 -0.82
C ALA A 82 -54.08 0.93 -0.90
N VAL A 83 -53.44 -0.19 -0.61
CA VAL A 83 -54.12 -1.50 -0.58
C VAL A 83 -55.17 -1.55 0.54
N ALA A 84 -54.84 -1.00 1.71
CA ALA A 84 -55.78 -0.96 2.83
C ALA A 84 -57.03 -0.12 2.52
N ILE A 85 -56.81 1.03 1.89
CA ILE A 85 -57.94 1.93 1.45
C ILE A 85 -58.78 1.20 0.42
N PHE A 86 -58.14 0.54 -0.56
CA PHE A 86 -58.86 -0.21 -1.62
C PHE A 86 -59.67 -1.33 -1.00
N ARG A 87 -59.14 -2.10 -0.07
CA ARG A 87 -59.82 -3.17 0.64
C ARG A 87 -61.04 -2.65 1.39
N THR A 88 -60.87 -1.55 2.12
CA THR A 88 -61.96 -0.94 2.88
C THR A 88 -63.06 -0.42 1.94
N SER A 89 -62.70 0.16 0.81
CA SER A 89 -63.65 0.63 -0.19
C SER A 89 -64.43 -0.49 -0.86
N ALA A 90 -63.78 -1.64 -1.06
CA ALA A 90 -64.38 -2.80 -1.68
C ALA A 90 -65.31 -3.57 -0.77
N ALA A 91 -65.10 -3.43 0.52
CA ALA A 91 -65.95 -4.09 1.54
C ALA A 91 -67.23 -3.29 1.79
#